data_9cf313b88d22803a2af6ea7a890a01ef
#
_entry.id   9cf313b88d22803a2af6ea7a890a01ef
#
_cell.length_a   1.000
_cell.length_b   1.000
_cell.length_c   1.000
_cell.angle_alpha   90.00
_cell.angle_beta   90.00
_cell.angle_gamma   90.00
#
_symmetry.space_group_name_H-M   'P 1'
#
loop_
_entity.id
_entity.type
_entity.pdbx_description
1 polymer ?
#
loop_
_entity_poly.entity_id
_entity_poly.type
_entity_poly.pdbx_seq_one_letter_code
_entity_poly.pdbx_strand_id
1 'polypeptide(L)'
;MLDMGFPWLQPDCKQNPDNFRCANFHFSDPMFEMLVLLFIDTSRPLRFREDADIIGKTLCRPKGYCTHDLDKDGRNWLADGKIKLEQPVSVADCFEMLTAGQVDAVALNEFTGPKAVKDLGLQARVDVVQSRPLSIEDLHVVVHKSHPDAEALLNTINKGLAT
;
A
#
# COMPACT_ATOMS: atom_id res chain seq x y z
N MET A 1 -22.78 -16.83 3.36
CA MET A 1 -21.31 -16.89 3.24
C MET A 1 -20.94 -16.07 2.02
N LEU A 2 -19.92 -15.22 2.07
CA LEU A 2 -19.46 -14.49 0.89
C LEU A 2 -18.59 -15.43 0.07
N ASP A 3 -18.90 -15.61 -1.21
CA ASP A 3 -18.17 -16.50 -2.11
C ASP A 3 -16.81 -15.92 -2.52
N MET A 4 -16.72 -14.59 -2.61
CA MET A 4 -15.54 -13.87 -3.08
C MET A 4 -15.35 -12.56 -2.32
N GLY A 5 -14.10 -12.07 -2.25
CA GLY A 5 -13.74 -10.76 -1.73
C GLY A 5 -12.96 -9.93 -2.76
N PHE A 6 -13.20 -8.60 -2.77
CA PHE A 6 -12.53 -7.65 -3.65
C PHE A 6 -12.62 -6.23 -3.07
N PRO A 7 -11.64 -5.36 -3.27
CA PRO A 7 -10.27 -5.63 -3.78
C PRO A 7 -9.32 -6.02 -2.65
N TRP A 8 -8.41 -6.94 -2.92
CA TRP A 8 -7.44 -7.39 -1.92
C TRP A 8 -6.01 -7.30 -2.44
N LEU A 9 -5.12 -6.77 -1.59
CA LEU A 9 -3.68 -6.86 -1.77
C LEU A 9 -3.21 -8.27 -1.41
N GLN A 10 -2.39 -8.86 -2.26
CA GLN A 10 -1.72 -10.13 -2.00
C GLN A 10 -0.43 -9.87 -1.22
N PRO A 11 -0.26 -10.44 -0.01
CA PRO A 11 1.03 -10.43 0.68
C PRO A 11 2.05 -11.28 -0.07
N ASP A 12 3.34 -11.17 0.29
CA ASP A 12 4.33 -12.12 -0.21
C ASP A 12 4.11 -13.50 0.40
N CYS A 13 3.28 -14.29 -0.26
CA CYS A 13 2.93 -15.63 0.19
C CYS A 13 4.07 -16.65 0.02
N LYS A 14 5.11 -16.31 -0.73
CA LYS A 14 6.30 -17.17 -0.86
C LYS A 14 7.20 -17.04 0.36
N GLN A 15 7.38 -15.83 0.86
CA GLN A 15 8.17 -15.57 2.05
C GLN A 15 7.40 -15.80 3.35
N ASN A 16 6.09 -15.57 3.34
CA ASN A 16 5.24 -15.69 4.53
C ASN A 16 3.96 -16.48 4.24
N PRO A 17 4.07 -17.80 4.02
CA PRO A 17 2.93 -18.67 3.70
C PRO A 17 1.90 -18.76 4.83
N ASP A 18 2.33 -18.54 6.08
CA ASP A 18 1.46 -18.59 7.27
C ASP A 18 0.67 -17.29 7.49
N ASN A 19 0.91 -16.25 6.67
CA ASN A 19 0.07 -15.07 6.69
C ASN A 19 -1.40 -15.47 6.51
N PHE A 20 -2.29 -14.92 7.34
CA PHE A 20 -3.72 -15.26 7.34
C PHE A 20 -4.34 -15.26 5.94
N ARG A 21 -4.00 -14.27 5.10
CA ARG A 21 -4.52 -14.17 3.74
C ARG A 21 -3.98 -15.30 2.87
N CYS A 22 -2.69 -15.59 2.96
CA CYS A 22 -2.03 -16.63 2.16
C CYS A 22 -2.50 -18.05 2.56
N ALA A 23 -2.68 -18.27 3.86
CA ALA A 23 -3.12 -19.57 4.39
C ALA A 23 -4.57 -19.90 4.00
N ASN A 24 -5.46 -18.90 3.97
CA ASN A 24 -6.90 -19.12 3.88
C ASN A 24 -7.53 -18.79 2.52
N PHE A 25 -6.85 -18.04 1.66
CA PHE A 25 -7.45 -17.57 0.40
C PHE A 25 -6.60 -17.94 -0.82
N HIS A 26 -7.29 -18.20 -1.92
CA HIS A 26 -6.74 -18.17 -3.27
C HIS A 26 -6.90 -16.76 -3.83
N PHE A 27 -5.92 -16.31 -4.62
CA PHE A 27 -5.92 -15.01 -5.29
C PHE A 27 -6.08 -15.21 -6.79
N SER A 28 -6.91 -14.38 -7.43
CA SER A 28 -6.99 -14.28 -8.89
C SER A 28 -5.69 -13.74 -9.49
N ASP A 29 -5.59 -13.77 -10.81
CA ASP A 29 -4.65 -12.90 -11.52
C ASP A 29 -4.94 -11.44 -11.17
N PRO A 30 -3.96 -10.51 -11.32
CA PRO A 30 -4.16 -9.10 -11.04
C PRO A 30 -5.33 -8.53 -11.85
N MET A 31 -6.22 -7.77 -11.17
CA MET A 31 -7.32 -7.08 -11.83
C MET A 31 -6.92 -5.68 -12.28
N PHE A 32 -6.22 -4.96 -11.44
CA PHE A 32 -5.64 -3.66 -11.75
C PHE A 32 -4.52 -3.30 -10.75
N GLU A 33 -3.67 -2.37 -11.18
CA GLU A 33 -2.59 -1.83 -10.36
C GLU A 33 -3.10 -0.66 -9.52
N MET A 34 -2.55 -0.52 -8.33
CA MET A 34 -2.79 0.59 -7.42
C MET A 34 -1.45 1.23 -7.05
N LEU A 35 -1.32 2.52 -7.27
CA LEU A 35 -0.12 3.26 -6.91
C LEU A 35 -0.13 3.62 -5.43
N VAL A 36 0.97 3.37 -4.74
CA VAL A 36 1.26 3.97 -3.42
C VAL A 36 2.15 5.18 -3.64
N LEU A 37 1.69 6.33 -3.19
CA LEU A 37 2.31 7.63 -3.42
C LEU A 37 2.89 8.18 -2.12
N LEU A 38 3.88 9.07 -2.25
CA LEU A 38 4.42 9.85 -1.14
C LEU A 38 3.82 11.26 -1.16
N PHE A 39 3.17 11.63 -0.06
CA PHE A 39 2.63 12.97 0.19
C PHE A 39 3.59 13.72 1.10
N ILE A 40 3.98 14.92 0.71
CA ILE A 40 5.01 15.74 1.36
C ILE A 40 4.47 17.11 1.73
N ASP A 41 5.06 17.73 2.75
CA ASP A 41 4.87 19.14 3.03
C ASP A 41 5.70 19.95 2.03
N THR A 42 5.07 20.89 1.31
CA THR A 42 5.75 21.71 0.29
C THR A 42 6.88 22.57 0.85
N SER A 43 6.86 22.88 2.15
CA SER A 43 7.96 23.59 2.83
C SER A 43 9.18 22.69 3.12
N ARG A 44 9.01 21.38 3.03
CA ARG A 44 10.06 20.37 3.27
C ARG A 44 10.02 19.30 2.18
N PRO A 45 10.43 19.67 0.95
CA PRO A 45 10.32 18.77 -0.20
C PRO A 45 11.22 17.55 -0.02
N LEU A 46 10.68 16.37 -0.33
CA LEU A 46 11.39 15.11 -0.41
C LEU A 46 11.63 14.76 -1.87
N ARG A 47 12.89 14.51 -2.23
CA ARG A 47 13.22 13.91 -3.52
C ARG A 47 13.10 12.39 -3.40
N PHE A 48 12.44 11.75 -4.36
CA PHE A 48 12.38 10.30 -4.46
C PHE A 48 12.45 9.88 -5.94
N ARG A 49 13.67 9.73 -6.46
CA ARG A 49 13.94 9.27 -7.82
C ARG A 49 14.45 7.83 -7.84
N GLU A 50 15.16 7.43 -6.79
CA GLU A 50 15.69 6.09 -6.60
C GLU A 50 15.49 5.62 -5.15
N ASP A 51 15.63 4.33 -4.91
CA ASP A 51 15.39 3.72 -3.61
C ASP A 51 16.32 4.26 -2.52
N ALA A 52 17.52 4.70 -2.89
CA ALA A 52 18.47 5.32 -1.96
C ALA A 52 17.96 6.64 -1.36
N ASP A 53 17.10 7.36 -2.06
CA ASP A 53 16.59 8.67 -1.62
C ASP A 53 15.68 8.56 -0.36
N ILE A 54 15.10 7.37 -0.10
CA ILE A 54 14.20 7.14 1.04
C ILE A 54 14.95 6.73 2.31
N ILE A 55 16.19 6.30 2.18
CA ILE A 55 16.98 5.79 3.31
C ILE A 55 17.17 6.88 4.36
N GLY A 56 16.97 6.51 5.64
CA GLY A 56 17.02 7.43 6.77
C GLY A 56 15.79 8.30 6.97
N LYS A 57 14.77 8.16 6.10
CA LYS A 57 13.52 8.92 6.20
C LYS A 57 12.53 8.26 7.16
N THR A 58 11.65 9.10 7.70
CA THR A 58 10.51 8.67 8.51
C THR A 58 9.23 8.83 7.70
N LEU A 59 8.57 7.72 7.43
CA LEU A 59 7.29 7.67 6.73
C LEU A 59 6.15 7.53 7.74
N CYS A 60 4.96 7.96 7.34
CA CYS A 60 3.73 7.70 8.08
C CYS A 60 2.75 6.90 7.21
N ARG A 61 2.15 5.88 7.82
CA ARG A 61 1.06 5.09 7.24
C ARG A 61 0.14 4.63 8.38
N PRO A 62 -1.18 4.81 8.29
CA PRO A 62 -2.06 4.45 9.40
C PRO A 62 -1.97 2.97 9.78
N LYS A 63 -2.20 2.68 11.03
CA LYS A 63 -2.24 1.31 11.54
C LYS A 63 -3.27 0.47 10.77
N GLY A 64 -2.91 -0.77 10.44
CA GLY A 64 -3.76 -1.68 9.68
C GLY A 64 -3.58 -1.59 8.15
N TYR A 65 -2.88 -0.59 7.64
CA TYR A 65 -2.48 -0.55 6.24
C TYR A 65 -1.33 -1.53 5.98
N CYS A 66 -1.32 -2.08 4.76
CA CYS A 66 -0.29 -3.03 4.35
C CYS A 66 1.09 -2.34 4.28
N THR A 67 2.14 -3.04 4.71
CA THR A 67 3.51 -2.52 4.76
C THR A 67 4.52 -3.39 4.02
N HIS A 68 4.08 -4.52 3.43
CA HIS A 68 4.98 -5.46 2.76
C HIS A 68 5.71 -4.86 1.55
N ASP A 69 5.11 -3.83 0.93
CA ASP A 69 5.70 -3.08 -0.18
C ASP A 69 7.02 -2.37 0.19
N LEU A 70 7.23 -2.11 1.49
CA LEU A 70 8.45 -1.48 1.99
C LEU A 70 9.62 -2.47 2.11
N ASP A 71 9.32 -3.76 2.11
CA ASP A 71 10.34 -4.82 2.26
C ASP A 71 10.45 -5.75 1.04
N LYS A 72 9.49 -5.69 0.10
CA LYS A 72 9.50 -6.54 -1.11
C LYS A 72 10.62 -6.16 -2.09
N ASP A 73 10.88 -7.04 -3.03
CA ASP A 73 11.80 -6.85 -4.16
C ASP A 73 13.25 -6.50 -3.73
N GLY A 74 13.67 -7.03 -2.56
CA GLY A 74 15.01 -6.82 -2.01
C GLY A 74 15.21 -5.48 -1.31
N ARG A 75 14.17 -4.68 -1.13
CA ARG A 75 14.23 -3.38 -0.42
C ARG A 75 14.63 -3.56 1.03
N ASN A 76 13.90 -4.42 1.77
CA ASN A 76 14.12 -4.67 3.21
C ASN A 76 14.27 -3.37 4.03
N TRP A 77 13.46 -2.36 3.70
CA TRP A 77 13.63 -1.03 4.30
C TRP A 77 13.22 -1.00 5.77
N LEU A 78 12.09 -1.66 6.11
CA LEU A 78 11.64 -1.79 7.50
C LEU A 78 12.43 -2.88 8.23
N ALA A 79 12.59 -4.04 7.61
CA ALA A 79 13.26 -5.18 8.22
C ALA A 79 14.72 -4.85 8.63
N ASP A 80 15.43 -4.08 7.82
CA ASP A 80 16.81 -3.67 8.09
C ASP A 80 16.90 -2.32 8.84
N GLY A 81 15.77 -1.71 9.22
CA GLY A 81 15.73 -0.41 9.89
C GLY A 81 16.29 0.75 9.05
N LYS A 82 16.26 0.62 7.72
CA LYS A 82 16.73 1.65 6.78
C LYS A 82 15.82 2.88 6.73
N ILE A 83 14.53 2.70 7.04
CA ILE A 83 13.55 3.75 7.23
C ILE A 83 12.84 3.58 8.57
N LYS A 84 12.19 4.63 9.03
CA LYS A 84 11.25 4.56 10.16
C LYS A 84 9.81 4.63 9.63
N LEU A 85 8.91 3.93 10.29
CA LEU A 85 7.48 3.98 9.96
C LEU A 85 6.67 4.33 11.22
N GLU A 86 6.03 5.48 11.20
CA GLU A 86 5.05 5.87 12.19
C GLU A 86 3.68 5.35 11.78
N GLN A 87 2.95 4.74 12.72
CA GLN A 87 1.66 4.12 12.46
C GLN A 87 0.58 4.60 13.45
N PRO A 88 0.11 5.84 13.31
CA PRO A 88 -0.99 6.36 14.10
C PRO A 88 -2.32 5.66 13.72
N VAL A 89 -3.38 5.98 14.46
CA VAL A 89 -4.69 5.35 14.28
C VAL A 89 -5.36 5.78 12.97
N SER A 90 -5.21 7.04 12.58
CA SER A 90 -5.94 7.61 11.44
C SER A 90 -5.04 8.21 10.36
N VAL A 91 -5.62 8.36 9.16
CA VAL A 91 -4.98 9.11 8.06
C VAL A 91 -4.76 10.57 8.44
N ALA A 92 -5.71 11.18 9.15
CA ALA A 92 -5.61 12.56 9.61
C ALA A 92 -4.40 12.76 10.51
N ASP A 93 -4.16 11.84 11.46
CA ASP A 93 -2.99 11.91 12.36
C ASP A 93 -1.67 11.87 11.56
N CYS A 94 -1.59 11.08 10.48
CA CYS A 94 -0.42 11.08 9.60
C CYS A 94 -0.16 12.45 8.97
N PHE A 95 -1.19 13.13 8.49
CA PHE A 95 -1.05 14.47 7.92
C PHE A 95 -0.76 15.54 8.97
N GLU A 96 -1.26 15.40 10.19
CA GLU A 96 -0.88 16.25 11.34
C GLU A 96 0.61 16.09 11.65
N MET A 97 1.11 14.84 11.73
CA MET A 97 2.53 14.56 11.92
C MET A 97 3.39 15.12 10.79
N LEU A 98 2.92 15.02 9.53
CA LEU A 98 3.60 15.60 8.37
C LEU A 98 3.71 17.12 8.51
N THR A 99 2.60 17.79 8.76
CA THR A 99 2.58 19.26 8.88
C THR A 99 3.29 19.78 10.12
N ALA A 100 3.40 18.98 11.17
CA ALA A 100 4.20 19.27 12.38
C ALA A 100 5.71 18.98 12.20
N GLY A 101 6.11 18.37 11.09
CA GLY A 101 7.52 18.05 10.83
C GLY A 101 8.04 16.81 11.56
N GLN A 102 7.16 15.98 12.04
CA GLN A 102 7.50 14.72 12.74
C GLN A 102 7.84 13.57 11.80
N VAL A 103 7.30 13.62 10.56
CA VAL A 103 7.58 12.67 9.50
C VAL A 103 7.96 13.38 8.21
N ASP A 104 8.69 12.70 7.34
CA ASP A 104 9.17 13.25 6.06
C ASP A 104 8.10 13.13 4.97
N ALA A 105 7.30 12.07 5.00
CA ALA A 105 6.22 11.85 4.04
C ALA A 105 5.12 10.93 4.61
N VAL A 106 3.91 11.05 4.05
CA VAL A 106 2.80 10.13 4.26
C VAL A 106 2.71 9.21 3.05
N ALA A 107 2.71 7.89 3.28
CA ALA A 107 2.65 6.89 2.22
C ALA A 107 1.23 6.31 2.14
N LEU A 108 0.47 6.68 1.12
CA LEU A 108 -0.91 6.26 0.90
C LEU A 108 -1.16 5.95 -0.58
N ASN A 109 -2.21 5.16 -0.85
CA ASN A 109 -2.61 4.89 -2.22
C ASN A 109 -3.19 6.14 -2.91
N GLU A 110 -3.20 6.10 -4.24
CA GLU A 110 -3.63 7.17 -5.13
C GLU A 110 -5.10 7.61 -4.97
N PHE A 111 -5.92 6.82 -4.29
CA PHE A 111 -7.32 7.15 -4.01
C PHE A 111 -7.48 7.81 -2.64
N THR A 112 -6.92 7.19 -1.60
CA THR A 112 -7.05 7.65 -0.21
C THR A 112 -6.29 8.95 0.04
N GLY A 113 -5.07 9.05 -0.48
CA GLY A 113 -4.21 10.21 -0.22
C GLY A 113 -4.79 11.52 -0.72
N PRO A 114 -5.11 11.67 -2.01
CA PRO A 114 -5.68 12.91 -2.54
C PRO A 114 -7.02 13.28 -1.90
N LYS A 115 -7.86 12.26 -1.61
CA LYS A 115 -9.11 12.48 -0.89
C LYS A 115 -8.85 13.07 0.51
N ALA A 116 -7.92 12.51 1.25
CA ALA A 116 -7.58 12.99 2.59
C ALA A 116 -7.02 14.42 2.56
N VAL A 117 -6.11 14.72 1.63
CA VAL A 117 -5.56 16.08 1.44
C VAL A 117 -6.69 17.09 1.20
N LYS A 118 -7.68 16.72 0.38
CA LYS A 118 -8.85 17.56 0.10
C LYS A 118 -9.74 17.71 1.34
N ASP A 119 -10.10 16.60 1.98
CA ASP A 119 -11.02 16.60 3.13
C ASP A 119 -10.45 17.37 4.34
N LEU A 120 -9.11 17.37 4.49
CA LEU A 120 -8.39 18.09 5.53
C LEU A 120 -8.04 19.54 5.15
N GLY A 121 -8.37 19.98 3.93
CA GLY A 121 -8.08 21.34 3.48
C GLY A 121 -6.59 21.65 3.29
N LEU A 122 -5.77 20.64 2.97
CA LEU A 122 -4.31 20.75 2.91
C LEU A 122 -3.74 20.95 1.49
N GLN A 123 -4.58 21.23 0.48
CA GLN A 123 -4.18 21.30 -0.93
C GLN A 123 -3.10 22.38 -1.21
N ALA A 124 -3.06 23.45 -0.40
CA ALA A 124 -2.05 24.51 -0.55
C ALA A 124 -0.71 24.17 0.14
N ARG A 125 -0.67 23.12 0.96
CA ARG A 125 0.49 22.81 1.80
C ARG A 125 1.08 21.42 1.52
N VAL A 126 0.27 20.49 1.08
CA VAL A 126 0.68 19.10 0.82
C VAL A 126 0.65 18.83 -0.67
N ASP A 127 1.73 18.27 -1.17
CA ASP A 127 1.86 17.86 -2.58
C ASP A 127 2.29 16.39 -2.65
N VAL A 128 2.20 15.83 -3.85
CA VAL A 128 2.61 14.45 -4.16
C VAL A 128 3.99 14.47 -4.80
N VAL A 129 4.86 13.55 -4.40
CA VAL A 129 6.13 13.33 -5.11
C VAL A 129 5.84 12.81 -6.53
N GLN A 130 6.15 13.63 -7.53
CA GLN A 130 5.79 13.38 -8.94
C GLN A 130 6.77 12.43 -9.66
N SER A 131 8.00 12.26 -9.14
CA SER A 131 9.06 11.55 -9.85
C SER A 131 8.79 10.06 -10.08
N ARG A 132 8.21 9.40 -9.09
CA ARG A 132 7.78 7.99 -9.15
C ARG A 132 6.88 7.63 -7.96
N PRO A 133 6.03 6.60 -8.08
CA PRO A 133 5.32 6.04 -6.93
C PRO A 133 6.30 5.37 -5.96
N LEU A 134 5.92 5.26 -4.69
CA LEU A 134 6.65 4.48 -3.71
C LEU A 134 6.64 3.00 -4.07
N SER A 135 5.47 2.49 -4.44
CA SER A 135 5.27 1.14 -4.95
C SER A 135 4.07 1.06 -5.88
N ILE A 136 4.02 -0.01 -6.65
CA ILE A 136 2.88 -0.39 -7.48
C ILE A 136 2.39 -1.73 -6.94
N GLU A 137 1.12 -1.80 -6.57
CA GLU A 137 0.52 -2.96 -5.93
C GLU A 137 -0.63 -3.50 -6.77
N ASP A 138 -0.60 -4.81 -6.99
CA ASP A 138 -1.67 -5.51 -7.67
C ASP A 138 -2.85 -5.78 -6.74
N LEU A 139 -4.06 -5.57 -7.25
CA LEU A 139 -5.31 -5.87 -6.57
C LEU A 139 -5.98 -7.08 -7.19
N HIS A 140 -6.48 -7.95 -6.34
CA HIS A 140 -6.98 -9.27 -6.69
C HIS A 140 -8.40 -9.51 -6.17
N VAL A 141 -9.12 -10.42 -6.82
CA VAL A 141 -10.26 -11.12 -6.21
C VAL A 141 -9.71 -12.28 -5.38
N VAL A 142 -10.31 -12.53 -4.24
CA VAL A 142 -9.98 -13.69 -3.40
C VAL A 142 -11.18 -14.60 -3.22
N VAL A 143 -10.89 -15.90 -3.14
CA VAL A 143 -11.86 -16.94 -2.80
C VAL A 143 -11.31 -17.74 -1.64
N HIS A 144 -12.13 -17.98 -0.60
CA HIS A 144 -11.69 -18.78 0.54
C HIS A 144 -11.41 -20.22 0.11
N LYS A 145 -10.30 -20.78 0.57
CA LYS A 145 -9.85 -22.15 0.18
C LYS A 145 -10.84 -23.25 0.51
N SER A 146 -11.68 -23.04 1.53
CA SER A 146 -12.73 -24.00 1.90
C SER A 146 -14.01 -23.91 1.06
N HIS A 147 -14.08 -22.94 0.11
CA HIS A 147 -15.24 -22.86 -0.77
C HIS A 147 -15.26 -24.07 -1.72
N PRO A 148 -16.39 -24.80 -1.86
CA PRO A 148 -16.44 -26.02 -2.65
C PRO A 148 -16.06 -25.83 -4.12
N ASP A 149 -16.36 -24.67 -4.69
CA ASP A 149 -16.10 -24.32 -6.09
C ASP A 149 -14.95 -23.30 -6.26
N ALA A 150 -14.03 -23.19 -5.28
CA ALA A 150 -12.99 -22.16 -5.26
C ALA A 150 -12.18 -22.11 -6.56
N GLU A 151 -11.72 -23.27 -7.05
CA GLU A 151 -10.92 -23.35 -8.29
C GLU A 151 -11.74 -22.98 -9.54
N ALA A 152 -13.00 -23.41 -9.62
CA ALA A 152 -13.87 -23.09 -10.74
C ALA A 152 -14.18 -21.59 -10.81
N LEU A 153 -14.42 -20.95 -9.66
CA LEU A 153 -14.64 -19.50 -9.55
C LEU A 153 -13.38 -18.73 -9.99
N LEU A 154 -12.22 -19.08 -9.47
CA LEU A 154 -10.95 -18.46 -9.86
C LEU A 154 -10.65 -18.59 -11.34
N ASN A 155 -10.83 -19.80 -11.89
CA ASN A 155 -10.63 -20.04 -13.31
C ASN A 155 -11.56 -19.20 -14.18
N THR A 156 -12.80 -19.03 -13.75
CA THR A 156 -13.77 -18.18 -14.46
C THR A 156 -13.35 -16.71 -14.42
N ILE A 157 -12.92 -16.21 -13.26
CA ILE A 157 -12.42 -14.85 -13.10
C ILE A 157 -11.18 -14.63 -13.97
N ASN A 158 -10.18 -15.51 -13.87
CA ASN A 158 -8.92 -15.35 -14.61
C ASN A 158 -9.13 -15.42 -16.13
N LYS A 159 -10.06 -16.25 -16.61
CA LYS A 159 -10.47 -16.25 -18.03
C LYS A 159 -11.07 -14.91 -18.45
N GLY A 160 -11.90 -14.30 -17.59
CA GLY A 160 -12.47 -12.99 -17.84
C GLY A 160 -11.40 -11.87 -17.86
N LEU A 161 -10.39 -11.96 -17.01
CA LEU A 161 -9.29 -11.00 -16.96
C LEU A 161 -8.35 -11.09 -18.18
N ALA A 162 -8.22 -12.26 -18.78
CA ALA A 162 -7.37 -12.50 -19.95
C ALA A 162 -7.98 -12.00 -21.29
N THR A 163 -9.24 -11.59 -21.29
CA THR A 163 -9.94 -11.05 -22.48
C THR A 163 -9.90 -9.54 -22.51
#